data_87fa10a6398b5aae44a6126cd9c0888e
#
_entry.id   87fa10a6398b5aae44a6126cd9c0888e
#
_cell.length_a   1.000
_cell.length_b   1.000
_cell.length_c   1.000
_cell.angle_alpha   90.00
_cell.angle_beta   90.00
_cell.angle_gamma   90.00
#
_symmetry.space_group_name_H-M   'P 1'
#
loop_
_entity.id
_entity.type
_entity.pdbx_description
1 polymer ?
#
loop_
_entity_poly.entity_id
_entity_poly.type
_entity_poly.pdbx_seq_one_letter_code
_entity_poly.pdbx_strand_id
1 'polypeptide(L)'
;TERLVLNIRHGVKTVLISPRRWGKTSLVQKACRLAQSDKLKIVYIDIFSGRSDRDFYDAFASAILKQTSSKVDEWLENIKLFLSRISPKISIGTDPMTDFSISLDMNPKSNDIDEILQLPEKIAQKKCYNIVVCIDEFQQIAEFKDSKTFQKRLRSVWQLQKSVSYCLFGSKKHLMNELFEKKSLPFYKFGDVIYLQKIGTADWIDYICGRFEATGKHISKELAEKICQRVDNHSSYVQQLAWLVWIHTDKVATKQDFEEAYQ
;
A
#
# COMPACT_ATOMS: atom_id res chain seq x y z
N THR A 1 -0.99 -9.59 -11.16
CA THR A 1 -0.32 -9.95 -9.87
C THR A 1 1.16 -10.26 -10.09
N GLU A 2 1.50 -11.10 -11.08
CA GLU A 2 2.88 -11.58 -11.34
C GLU A 2 3.88 -10.45 -11.55
N ARG A 3 3.59 -9.48 -12.45
CA ARG A 3 4.46 -8.32 -12.69
C ARG A 3 4.79 -7.56 -11.38
N LEU A 4 3.81 -7.35 -10.52
CA LEU A 4 4.03 -6.67 -9.24
C LEU A 4 4.91 -7.51 -8.29
N VAL A 5 4.71 -8.83 -8.25
CA VAL A 5 5.55 -9.75 -7.45
C VAL A 5 7.00 -9.74 -7.96
N LEU A 6 7.20 -9.79 -9.28
CA LEU A 6 8.52 -9.71 -9.88
C LEU A 6 9.21 -8.38 -9.58
N ASN A 7 8.50 -7.26 -9.72
CA ASN A 7 9.04 -5.94 -9.40
C ASN A 7 9.48 -5.85 -7.94
N ILE A 8 8.66 -6.34 -7.01
CA ILE A 8 8.98 -6.37 -5.59
C ILE A 8 10.23 -7.23 -5.32
N ARG A 9 10.31 -8.44 -5.88
CA ARG A 9 11.45 -9.34 -5.70
C ARG A 9 12.76 -8.79 -6.24
N HIS A 10 12.70 -8.07 -7.35
CA HIS A 10 13.89 -7.52 -8.03
C HIS A 10 14.19 -6.07 -7.65
N GLY A 11 13.49 -5.50 -6.65
CA GLY A 11 13.76 -4.14 -6.19
C GLY A 11 13.41 -3.05 -7.21
N VAL A 12 12.50 -3.35 -8.16
CA VAL A 12 12.03 -2.37 -9.15
C VAL A 12 11.05 -1.41 -8.49
N LYS A 13 11.38 -0.12 -8.50
CA LYS A 13 10.46 0.92 -8.04
C LYS A 13 9.18 0.87 -8.86
N THR A 14 8.03 0.79 -8.19
CA THR A 14 6.74 0.55 -8.85
C THR A 14 5.73 1.60 -8.42
N VAL A 15 4.93 2.04 -9.37
CA VAL A 15 3.79 2.93 -9.15
C VAL A 15 2.52 2.22 -9.58
N LEU A 16 1.58 1.98 -8.68
CA LEU A 16 0.31 1.34 -8.99
C LEU A 16 -0.83 2.36 -8.91
N ILE A 17 -1.49 2.58 -10.02
CA ILE A 17 -2.59 3.54 -10.16
C ILE A 17 -3.89 2.79 -10.40
N SER A 18 -4.91 3.10 -9.58
CA SER A 18 -6.20 2.42 -9.65
C SER A 18 -7.30 3.30 -9.08
N PRO A 19 -8.51 3.29 -9.62
CA PRO A 19 -9.66 3.87 -8.96
C PRO A 19 -9.91 3.29 -7.57
N ARG A 20 -10.69 3.99 -6.76
CA ARG A 20 -11.11 3.50 -5.44
C ARG A 20 -11.87 2.18 -5.55
N ARG A 21 -11.73 1.32 -4.55
CA ARG A 21 -12.49 0.06 -4.40
C ARG A 21 -12.28 -0.98 -5.51
N TRP A 22 -11.18 -0.88 -6.28
CA TRP A 22 -10.80 -1.88 -7.27
C TRP A 22 -9.89 -2.99 -6.73
N GLY A 23 -9.65 -3.03 -5.42
CA GLY A 23 -8.82 -4.06 -4.79
C GLY A 23 -7.32 -3.78 -4.81
N LYS A 24 -6.89 -2.53 -5.04
CA LYS A 24 -5.49 -2.09 -5.07
C LYS A 24 -4.70 -2.54 -3.84
N THR A 25 -5.18 -2.22 -2.64
CA THR A 25 -4.53 -2.57 -1.37
C THR A 25 -4.42 -4.09 -1.19
N SER A 26 -5.51 -4.83 -1.50
CA SER A 26 -5.51 -6.30 -1.45
C SER A 26 -4.51 -6.91 -2.44
N LEU A 27 -4.38 -6.34 -3.64
CA LEU A 27 -3.41 -6.77 -4.64
C LEU A 27 -1.97 -6.57 -4.15
N VAL A 28 -1.67 -5.38 -3.61
CA VAL A 28 -0.33 -5.08 -3.06
C VAL A 28 -0.01 -6.01 -1.90
N GLN A 29 -0.91 -6.18 -0.94
CA GLN A 29 -0.72 -7.09 0.19
C GLN A 29 -0.50 -8.55 -0.26
N LYS A 30 -1.28 -9.03 -1.26
CA LYS A 30 -1.08 -10.36 -1.84
C LYS A 30 0.29 -10.48 -2.51
N ALA A 31 0.68 -9.49 -3.31
CA ALA A 31 1.98 -9.49 -3.99
C ALA A 31 3.14 -9.46 -2.97
N CYS A 32 3.02 -8.66 -1.92
CA CYS A 32 3.97 -8.60 -0.83
C CYS A 32 4.14 -9.95 -0.13
N ARG A 33 3.03 -10.62 0.24
CA ARG A 33 3.10 -11.96 0.85
C ARG A 33 3.78 -12.98 -0.04
N LEU A 34 3.51 -12.95 -1.36
CA LEU A 34 4.12 -13.86 -2.33
C LEU A 34 5.61 -13.54 -2.60
N ALA A 35 6.03 -12.30 -2.41
CA ALA A 35 7.40 -11.86 -2.62
C ALA A 35 8.29 -11.99 -1.38
N GLN A 36 7.71 -12.01 -0.19
CA GLN A 36 8.43 -12.00 1.08
C GLN A 36 9.40 -13.18 1.23
N SER A 37 10.59 -12.90 1.75
CA SER A 37 11.63 -13.90 2.04
C SER A 37 12.52 -13.40 3.18
N ASP A 38 13.44 -14.23 3.66
CA ASP A 38 14.40 -13.83 4.71
C ASP A 38 15.30 -12.66 4.28
N LYS A 39 15.56 -12.54 2.98
CA LYS A 39 16.38 -11.46 2.39
C LYS A 39 15.56 -10.25 1.92
N LEU A 40 14.24 -10.26 2.09
CA LEU A 40 13.36 -9.19 1.66
C LEU A 40 12.35 -8.86 2.75
N LYS A 41 12.48 -7.69 3.35
CA LYS A 41 11.51 -7.14 4.30
C LYS A 41 10.57 -6.17 3.59
N ILE A 42 9.32 -6.17 4.01
CA ILE A 42 8.29 -5.30 3.43
C ILE A 42 7.77 -4.40 4.54
N VAL A 43 7.80 -3.10 4.28
CA VAL A 43 7.25 -2.08 5.16
C VAL A 43 6.03 -1.46 4.49
N TYR A 44 4.94 -1.40 5.20
CA TYR A 44 3.68 -0.83 4.73
C TYR A 44 3.35 0.46 5.49
N ILE A 45 3.02 1.52 4.73
CA ILE A 45 2.69 2.84 5.26
C ILE A 45 1.40 3.31 4.57
N ASP A 46 0.43 3.75 5.34
CA ASP A 46 -0.75 4.46 4.86
C ASP A 46 -0.62 5.93 5.27
N ILE A 47 -0.61 6.83 4.28
CA ILE A 47 -0.48 8.27 4.51
C ILE A 47 -1.79 9.03 4.29
N PHE A 48 -2.92 8.33 4.30
CA PHE A 48 -4.25 8.92 4.07
C PHE A 48 -4.57 10.07 5.04
N SER A 49 -4.19 9.93 6.31
CA SER A 49 -4.44 10.94 7.36
C SER A 49 -3.37 12.03 7.44
N GLY A 50 -2.25 11.88 6.74
CA GLY A 50 -1.15 12.84 6.75
C GLY A 50 -1.55 14.17 6.08
N ARG A 51 -1.35 15.29 6.79
CA ARG A 51 -1.70 16.63 6.32
C ARG A 51 -0.47 17.48 6.01
N SER A 52 0.71 17.02 6.43
CA SER A 52 1.96 17.74 6.32
C SER A 52 3.12 16.82 6.00
N ASP A 53 4.22 17.40 5.55
CA ASP A 53 5.50 16.71 5.38
C ASP A 53 5.99 16.09 6.69
N ARG A 54 5.74 16.76 7.81
CA ARG A 54 6.07 16.25 9.14
C ARG A 54 5.30 14.96 9.46
N ASP A 55 3.99 14.93 9.27
CA ASP A 55 3.18 13.73 9.49
C ASP A 55 3.71 12.56 8.66
N PHE A 56 4.16 12.86 7.44
CA PHE A 56 4.79 11.86 6.59
C PHE A 56 6.09 11.33 7.20
N TYR A 57 7.01 12.20 7.65
CA TYR A 57 8.27 11.77 8.23
C TYR A 57 8.08 10.96 9.52
N ASP A 58 7.13 11.37 10.37
CA ASP A 58 6.79 10.65 11.59
C ASP A 58 6.22 9.26 11.29
N ALA A 59 5.28 9.16 10.34
CA ALA A 59 4.71 7.89 9.90
C ALA A 59 5.77 7.00 9.23
N PHE A 60 6.64 7.57 8.40
CA PHE A 60 7.69 6.86 7.70
C PHE A 60 8.71 6.27 8.68
N ALA A 61 9.26 7.08 9.60
CA ALA A 61 10.23 6.61 10.59
C ALA A 61 9.62 5.53 11.48
N SER A 62 8.40 5.77 12.00
CA SER A 62 7.69 4.82 12.86
C SER A 62 7.45 3.48 12.17
N ALA A 63 6.98 3.48 10.93
CA ALA A 63 6.71 2.26 10.18
C ALA A 63 8.00 1.47 9.88
N ILE A 64 9.07 2.17 9.45
CA ILE A 64 10.37 1.53 9.18
C ILE A 64 10.89 0.84 10.44
N LEU A 65 10.97 1.55 11.56
CA LEU A 65 11.50 0.99 12.81
C LEU A 65 10.63 -0.17 13.32
N LYS A 66 9.31 0.00 13.34
CA LYS A 66 8.37 -1.03 13.80
C LYS A 66 8.46 -2.32 12.99
N GLN A 67 8.48 -2.23 11.67
CA GLN A 67 8.37 -3.40 10.80
C GLN A 67 9.73 -4.03 10.46
N THR A 68 10.84 -3.37 10.81
CA THR A 68 12.21 -3.91 10.64
C THR A 68 12.84 -4.39 11.94
N SER A 69 12.19 -4.21 13.09
CA SER A 69 12.65 -4.67 14.41
C SER A 69 11.75 -5.76 14.94
N SER A 70 12.34 -6.83 15.47
CA SER A 70 11.60 -7.98 16.00
C SER A 70 11.30 -7.84 17.50
N LYS A 71 12.07 -6.99 18.21
CA LYS A 71 11.97 -6.74 19.66
C LYS A 71 12.15 -5.26 19.96
N VAL A 72 11.63 -4.82 21.11
CA VAL A 72 11.72 -3.43 21.57
C VAL A 72 13.17 -2.97 21.73
N ASP A 73 14.03 -3.84 22.29
CA ASP A 73 15.44 -3.52 22.50
C ASP A 73 16.17 -3.28 21.17
N GLU A 74 15.90 -4.11 20.15
CA GLU A 74 16.42 -3.95 18.80
C GLU A 74 15.94 -2.63 18.17
N TRP A 75 14.69 -2.27 18.41
CA TRP A 75 14.12 -1.02 17.95
C TRP A 75 14.79 0.20 18.60
N LEU A 76 15.00 0.17 19.94
CA LEU A 76 15.71 1.22 20.67
C LEU A 76 17.17 1.33 20.21
N GLU A 77 17.84 0.20 19.96
CA GLU A 77 19.18 0.18 19.38
C GLU A 77 19.22 0.82 18.00
N ASN A 78 18.28 0.48 17.14
CA ASN A 78 18.17 1.07 15.80
C ASN A 78 17.96 2.59 15.86
N ILE A 79 17.12 3.09 16.77
CA ILE A 79 16.96 4.54 16.97
C ILE A 79 18.32 5.18 17.33
N LYS A 80 19.00 4.66 18.34
CA LYS A 80 20.29 5.22 18.80
C LYS A 80 21.34 5.20 17.69
N LEU A 81 21.39 4.15 16.91
CA LEU A 81 22.41 3.98 15.86
C LEU A 81 22.14 4.83 14.61
N PHE A 82 20.89 4.95 14.20
CA PHE A 82 20.55 5.57 12.92
C PHE A 82 20.01 6.99 13.03
N LEU A 83 19.49 7.35 14.21
CA LEU A 83 18.99 8.68 14.50
C LEU A 83 19.83 9.39 15.58
N SER A 84 21.12 9.10 15.64
CA SER A 84 22.03 9.60 16.68
C SER A 84 22.13 11.14 16.74
N ARG A 85 21.79 11.82 15.64
CA ARG A 85 21.79 13.30 15.55
C ARG A 85 20.43 13.93 15.78
N ILE A 86 19.37 13.10 15.84
CA ILE A 86 18.00 13.55 16.05
C ILE A 86 17.61 13.15 17.46
N SER A 87 16.97 14.06 18.19
CA SER A 87 16.34 13.77 19.48
C SER A 87 14.84 13.55 19.28
N PRO A 88 14.40 12.38 18.77
CA PRO A 88 12.99 12.15 18.58
C PRO A 88 12.27 12.06 19.92
N LYS A 89 11.11 12.65 20.04
CA LYS A 89 10.21 12.38 21.15
C LYS A 89 9.59 11.00 20.93
N ILE A 90 9.94 10.06 21.77
CA ILE A 90 9.44 8.69 21.74
C ILE A 90 8.35 8.57 22.78
N SER A 91 7.13 8.27 22.36
CA SER A 91 6.05 7.90 23.25
C SER A 91 5.83 6.41 23.17
N ILE A 92 5.92 5.73 24.31
CA ILE A 92 5.70 4.29 24.44
C ILE A 92 4.40 4.14 25.22
N GLY A 93 3.38 3.51 24.61
CA GLY A 93 2.13 3.17 25.28
C GLY A 93 2.22 1.90 26.13
N THR A 94 1.08 1.37 26.51
CA THR A 94 0.97 0.16 27.35
C THR A 94 1.51 -1.10 26.69
N ASP A 95 1.43 -1.20 25.35
CA ASP A 95 2.11 -2.23 24.56
C ASP A 95 3.22 -1.61 23.71
N PRO A 96 4.49 -1.81 24.08
CA PRO A 96 5.63 -1.22 23.36
C PRO A 96 5.75 -1.63 21.90
N MET A 97 5.12 -2.75 21.47
CA MET A 97 5.17 -3.22 20.09
C MET A 97 4.04 -2.65 19.22
N THR A 98 2.92 -2.27 19.82
CA THR A 98 1.76 -1.74 19.10
C THR A 98 1.54 -0.24 19.31
N ASP A 99 1.88 0.26 20.50
CA ASP A 99 1.49 1.59 20.98
C ASP A 99 2.68 2.54 21.10
N PHE A 100 3.64 2.48 20.20
CA PHE A 100 4.68 3.51 20.17
C PHE A 100 4.47 4.48 19.01
N SER A 101 4.82 5.72 19.24
CA SER A 101 4.94 6.74 18.20
C SER A 101 6.27 7.48 18.32
N ILE A 102 6.81 7.83 17.16
CA ILE A 102 7.93 8.74 17.07
C ILE A 102 7.37 10.05 16.58
N SER A 103 7.64 11.14 17.30
CA SER A 103 7.40 12.48 16.81
C SER A 103 8.73 13.24 16.72
N LEU A 104 8.89 13.94 15.62
CA LEU A 104 10.05 14.79 15.40
C LEU A 104 9.91 16.10 16.18
N ASP A 105 11.01 16.74 16.46
CA ASP A 105 11.00 18.07 17.06
C ASP A 105 10.25 19.10 16.19
N MET A 106 9.79 20.19 16.80
CA MET A 106 8.94 21.21 16.14
C MET A 106 9.59 21.82 14.90
N ASN A 107 10.93 21.84 14.81
CA ASN A 107 11.68 22.34 13.65
C ASN A 107 12.88 21.43 13.34
N PRO A 108 12.69 20.29 12.68
CA PRO A 108 13.80 19.44 12.28
C PRO A 108 14.70 20.15 11.30
N LYS A 109 16.01 20.11 11.53
CA LYS A 109 17.00 20.63 10.57
C LYS A 109 16.97 19.81 9.29
N SER A 110 17.41 20.40 8.18
CA SER A 110 17.44 19.70 6.89
C SER A 110 18.16 18.36 6.94
N ASN A 111 19.30 18.28 7.66
CA ASN A 111 20.07 17.05 7.80
C ASN A 111 19.32 15.96 8.57
N ASP A 112 18.44 16.34 9.52
CA ASP A 112 17.66 15.39 10.33
C ASP A 112 16.62 14.66 9.45
N ILE A 113 16.00 15.39 8.54
CA ILE A 113 15.04 14.84 7.58
C ILE A 113 15.73 13.84 6.63
N ASP A 114 16.90 14.17 6.14
CA ASP A 114 17.66 13.29 5.26
C ASP A 114 18.09 12.01 5.98
N GLU A 115 18.42 12.08 7.27
CA GLU A 115 18.70 10.89 8.10
C GLU A 115 17.48 9.98 8.23
N ILE A 116 16.28 10.56 8.41
CA ILE A 116 15.03 9.80 8.46
C ILE A 116 14.77 9.09 7.13
N LEU A 117 14.93 9.80 6.03
CA LEU A 117 14.72 9.22 4.70
C LEU A 117 15.77 8.16 4.36
N GLN A 118 16.98 8.25 4.91
CA GLN A 118 18.04 7.25 4.77
C GLN A 118 17.91 6.05 5.72
N LEU A 119 17.04 6.14 6.72
CA LEU A 119 16.88 5.10 7.75
C LEU A 119 16.68 3.69 7.17
N PRO A 120 15.78 3.43 6.22
CA PRO A 120 15.59 2.10 5.67
C PRO A 120 16.86 1.57 4.97
N GLU A 121 17.60 2.40 4.25
CA GLU A 121 18.84 2.01 3.59
C GLU A 121 19.93 1.62 4.61
N LYS A 122 20.11 2.41 5.67
CA LYS A 122 21.04 2.11 6.76
C LYS A 122 20.72 0.78 7.44
N ILE A 123 19.43 0.53 7.73
CA ILE A 123 18.98 -0.73 8.33
C ILE A 123 19.19 -1.90 7.37
N ALA A 124 18.81 -1.76 6.10
CA ALA A 124 18.95 -2.79 5.08
C ALA A 124 20.42 -3.21 4.92
N GLN A 125 21.33 -2.24 4.83
CA GLN A 125 22.78 -2.49 4.72
C GLN A 125 23.35 -3.18 5.97
N LYS A 126 22.99 -2.69 7.18
CA LYS A 126 23.47 -3.31 8.43
C LYS A 126 22.99 -4.75 8.59
N LYS A 127 21.75 -5.04 8.20
CA LYS A 127 21.12 -6.36 8.38
C LYS A 127 21.28 -7.28 7.16
N CYS A 128 21.94 -6.82 6.09
CA CYS A 128 22.20 -7.58 4.87
C CYS A 128 20.93 -8.16 4.21
N TYR A 129 19.84 -7.35 4.17
CA TYR A 129 18.62 -7.67 3.44
C TYR A 129 18.12 -6.47 2.63
N ASN A 130 17.19 -6.69 1.73
CA ASN A 130 16.51 -5.61 1.00
C ASN A 130 15.21 -5.20 1.70
N ILE A 131 14.80 -3.94 1.50
CA ILE A 131 13.51 -3.43 1.99
C ILE A 131 12.68 -2.93 0.81
N VAL A 132 11.40 -3.30 0.81
CA VAL A 132 10.39 -2.67 -0.06
C VAL A 132 9.45 -1.85 0.81
N VAL A 133 9.40 -0.56 0.56
CA VAL A 133 8.49 0.37 1.24
C VAL A 133 7.25 0.57 0.38
N CYS A 134 6.13 0.05 0.84
CA CYS A 134 4.82 0.18 0.22
C CYS A 134 4.06 1.35 0.84
N ILE A 135 3.75 2.38 0.04
CA ILE A 135 3.05 3.58 0.54
C ILE A 135 1.69 3.71 -0.13
N ASP A 136 0.62 3.54 0.66
CA ASP A 136 -0.76 3.73 0.21
C ASP A 136 -1.16 5.20 0.24
N GLU A 137 -2.10 5.57 -0.65
CA GLU A 137 -2.64 6.90 -0.86
C GLU A 137 -1.56 7.96 -1.11
N PHE A 138 -0.48 7.57 -1.83
CA PHE A 138 0.71 8.39 -2.06
C PHE A 138 0.40 9.77 -2.68
N GLN A 139 -0.70 9.92 -3.40
CA GLN A 139 -1.09 11.23 -3.94
C GLN A 139 -1.37 12.29 -2.87
N GLN A 140 -1.50 11.93 -1.59
CA GLN A 140 -1.68 12.91 -0.51
C GLN A 140 -0.51 13.90 -0.44
N ILE A 141 0.70 13.50 -0.82
CA ILE A 141 1.85 14.40 -0.86
C ILE A 141 1.66 15.61 -1.81
N ALA A 142 0.75 15.50 -2.78
CA ALA A 142 0.44 16.62 -3.68
C ALA A 142 -0.35 17.75 -2.98
N GLU A 143 -1.00 17.42 -1.86
CA GLU A 143 -1.83 18.35 -1.08
C GLU A 143 -1.02 19.07 0.02
N PHE A 144 0.26 18.73 0.23
CA PHE A 144 1.11 19.39 1.24
C PHE A 144 1.46 20.82 0.84
N LYS A 145 1.61 21.72 1.84
CA LYS A 145 1.81 23.15 1.62
C LYS A 145 3.00 23.46 0.69
N ASP A 146 4.11 22.73 0.80
CA ASP A 146 5.29 22.88 -0.06
C ASP A 146 5.62 21.57 -0.80
N SER A 147 4.58 21.01 -1.42
CA SER A 147 4.59 19.72 -2.09
C SER A 147 5.77 19.54 -3.04
N LYS A 148 6.10 20.55 -3.84
CA LYS A 148 7.19 20.43 -4.83
C LYS A 148 8.56 20.29 -4.19
N THR A 149 8.86 21.04 -3.15
CA THR A 149 10.11 20.94 -2.39
C THR A 149 10.19 19.61 -1.66
N PHE A 150 9.09 19.19 -1.03
CA PHE A 150 8.98 17.89 -0.41
C PHE A 150 9.26 16.74 -1.40
N GLN A 151 8.62 16.75 -2.56
CA GLN A 151 8.83 15.75 -3.62
C GLN A 151 10.30 15.73 -4.11
N LYS A 152 10.93 16.89 -4.30
CA LYS A 152 12.36 16.99 -4.68
C LYS A 152 13.23 16.30 -3.64
N ARG A 153 12.98 16.51 -2.35
CA ARG A 153 13.74 15.91 -1.26
C ARG A 153 13.56 14.38 -1.24
N LEU A 154 12.33 13.88 -1.29
CA LEU A 154 12.10 12.44 -1.38
C LEU A 154 12.85 11.83 -2.58
N ARG A 155 12.70 12.44 -3.75
CA ARG A 155 13.34 11.96 -4.99
C ARG A 155 14.85 11.93 -4.87
N SER A 156 15.49 12.99 -4.35
CA SER A 156 16.96 13.10 -4.23
C SER A 156 17.54 12.00 -3.34
N VAL A 157 16.84 11.63 -2.26
CA VAL A 157 17.29 10.56 -1.36
C VAL A 157 16.97 9.18 -1.92
N TRP A 158 15.72 8.94 -2.32
CA TRP A 158 15.26 7.61 -2.71
C TRP A 158 15.88 7.06 -4.00
N GLN A 159 16.28 7.94 -4.91
CA GLN A 159 16.93 7.49 -6.15
C GLN A 159 18.33 6.90 -5.92
N LEU A 160 19.00 7.29 -4.83
CA LEU A 160 20.38 6.87 -4.50
C LEU A 160 20.42 5.57 -3.69
N GLN A 161 19.28 5.14 -3.13
CA GLN A 161 19.20 3.93 -2.34
C GLN A 161 19.32 2.69 -3.22
N LYS A 162 20.11 1.72 -2.78
CA LYS A 162 20.44 0.49 -3.50
C LYS A 162 19.77 -0.74 -2.90
N SER A 163 19.57 -0.74 -1.59
CA SER A 163 18.96 -1.84 -0.83
C SER A 163 17.49 -1.61 -0.52
N VAL A 164 16.94 -0.44 -0.94
CA VAL A 164 15.53 -0.06 -0.74
C VAL A 164 14.85 0.23 -2.06
N SER A 165 13.69 -0.34 -2.23
CA SER A 165 12.78 0.00 -3.33
C SER A 165 11.41 0.45 -2.82
N TYR A 166 10.62 1.06 -3.68
CA TYR A 166 9.35 1.68 -3.32
C TYR A 166 8.22 1.15 -4.19
N CYS A 167 7.11 0.80 -3.56
CA CYS A 167 5.83 0.53 -4.21
C CYS A 167 4.85 1.63 -3.80
N LEU A 168 4.67 2.62 -4.66
CA LEU A 168 3.84 3.80 -4.42
C LEU A 168 2.48 3.60 -5.08
N PHE A 169 1.40 3.71 -4.33
CA PHE A 169 0.09 3.49 -4.89
C PHE A 169 -0.97 4.43 -4.34
N GLY A 170 -2.01 4.67 -5.15
CA GLY A 170 -3.04 5.64 -4.80
C GLY A 170 -4.30 5.51 -5.63
N SER A 171 -5.37 6.14 -5.14
CA SER A 171 -6.71 6.01 -5.69
C SER A 171 -7.17 7.21 -6.52
N LYS A 172 -6.58 8.40 -6.34
CA LYS A 172 -6.90 9.61 -7.10
C LYS A 172 -6.08 9.61 -8.40
N LYS A 173 -6.59 8.94 -9.45
CA LYS A 173 -5.89 8.71 -10.72
C LYS A 173 -5.27 9.98 -11.32
N HIS A 174 -5.99 11.11 -11.31
CA HIS A 174 -5.50 12.37 -11.89
C HIS A 174 -4.28 12.91 -11.13
N LEU A 175 -4.28 12.87 -9.79
CA LEU A 175 -3.12 13.29 -8.98
C LEU A 175 -1.93 12.35 -9.14
N MET A 176 -2.18 11.04 -9.19
CA MET A 176 -1.12 10.06 -9.44
C MET A 176 -0.49 10.27 -10.82
N ASN A 177 -1.30 10.46 -11.88
CA ASN A 177 -0.78 10.76 -13.21
C ASN A 177 0.01 12.07 -13.22
N GLU A 178 -0.48 13.11 -12.57
CA GLU A 178 0.26 14.37 -12.45
C GLU A 178 1.64 14.15 -11.82
N LEU A 179 1.70 13.46 -10.67
CA LEU A 179 2.96 13.20 -9.96
C LEU A 179 4.00 12.44 -10.79
N PHE A 180 3.56 11.40 -11.55
CA PHE A 180 4.49 10.45 -12.17
C PHE A 180 4.67 10.62 -13.68
N GLU A 181 3.77 11.33 -14.37
CA GLU A 181 3.83 11.51 -15.82
C GLU A 181 4.16 12.95 -16.24
N LYS A 182 3.97 13.96 -15.37
CA LYS A 182 4.27 15.34 -15.68
C LYS A 182 5.77 15.59 -15.61
N LYS A 183 6.38 15.92 -16.77
CA LYS A 183 7.84 16.11 -16.92
C LYS A 183 8.45 17.15 -15.97
N SER A 184 7.68 18.16 -15.55
CA SER A 184 8.12 19.23 -14.64
C SER A 184 8.13 18.84 -13.16
N LEU A 185 7.63 17.64 -12.79
CA LEU A 185 7.56 17.19 -11.41
C LEU A 185 8.67 16.20 -11.07
N PRO A 186 9.13 16.18 -9.80
CA PRO A 186 10.27 15.39 -9.39
C PRO A 186 10.11 13.87 -9.58
N PHE A 187 8.90 13.33 -9.46
CA PHE A 187 8.63 11.90 -9.60
C PHE A 187 8.44 11.43 -11.05
N TYR A 188 8.61 12.32 -12.04
CA TYR A 188 8.56 11.90 -13.44
C TYR A 188 9.49 10.70 -13.70
N LYS A 189 8.95 9.62 -14.28
CA LYS A 189 9.67 8.36 -14.56
C LYS A 189 10.39 7.78 -13.33
N PHE A 190 9.78 7.84 -12.16
CA PHE A 190 10.38 7.30 -10.93
C PHE A 190 10.49 5.78 -10.92
N GLY A 191 9.59 5.08 -11.55
CA GLY A 191 9.54 3.62 -11.55
C GLY A 191 8.61 3.09 -12.65
N ASP A 192 8.36 1.79 -12.58
CA ASP A 192 7.43 1.09 -13.45
C ASP A 192 5.99 1.43 -13.08
N VAL A 193 5.25 2.04 -14.02
CA VAL A 193 3.86 2.45 -13.81
C VAL A 193 2.92 1.33 -14.25
N ILE A 194 2.10 0.86 -13.32
CA ILE A 194 1.09 -0.17 -13.54
C ILE A 194 -0.29 0.45 -13.33
N TYR A 195 -1.11 0.42 -14.37
CA TYR A 195 -2.53 0.75 -14.29
C TYR A 195 -3.32 -0.52 -13.99
N LEU A 196 -3.96 -0.58 -12.83
CA LEU A 196 -4.82 -1.71 -12.50
C LEU A 196 -6.05 -1.69 -13.40
N GLN A 197 -6.27 -2.79 -14.08
CA GLN A 197 -7.48 -3.01 -14.90
C GLN A 197 -8.59 -3.62 -14.04
N LYS A 198 -9.83 -3.53 -14.54
CA LYS A 198 -10.95 -4.27 -13.95
C LYS A 198 -10.66 -5.77 -14.01
N ILE A 199 -11.14 -6.51 -13.04
CA ILE A 199 -11.13 -7.97 -13.08
C ILE A 199 -12.11 -8.42 -14.17
N GLY A 200 -11.70 -9.37 -15.00
CA GLY A 200 -12.50 -9.90 -16.09
C GLY A 200 -13.75 -10.63 -15.59
N THR A 201 -14.82 -10.62 -16.39
CA THR A 201 -16.08 -11.29 -16.03
C THR A 201 -15.87 -12.79 -15.78
N ALA A 202 -15.03 -13.46 -16.58
CA ALA A 202 -14.73 -14.89 -16.39
C ALA A 202 -14.10 -15.17 -15.02
N ASP A 203 -13.10 -14.37 -14.62
CA ASP A 203 -12.45 -14.50 -13.31
C ASP A 203 -13.43 -14.27 -12.16
N TRP A 204 -14.37 -13.33 -12.35
CA TRP A 204 -15.42 -13.06 -11.37
C TRP A 204 -16.41 -14.21 -11.26
N ILE A 205 -16.85 -14.81 -12.38
CA ILE A 205 -17.76 -15.96 -12.39
C ILE A 205 -17.14 -17.12 -11.59
N ASP A 206 -15.88 -17.46 -11.89
CA ASP A 206 -15.19 -18.55 -11.19
C ASP A 206 -15.06 -18.25 -9.69
N TYR A 207 -14.73 -17.00 -9.34
CA TYR A 207 -14.67 -16.58 -7.94
C TYR A 207 -16.02 -16.67 -7.23
N ILE A 208 -17.09 -16.16 -7.83
CA ILE A 208 -18.44 -16.15 -7.23
C ILE A 208 -18.93 -17.58 -7.04
N CYS A 209 -18.86 -18.42 -8.09
CA CYS A 209 -19.27 -19.81 -8.01
C CYS A 209 -18.50 -20.55 -6.91
N GLY A 210 -17.18 -20.45 -6.88
CA GLY A 210 -16.35 -21.08 -5.86
C GLY A 210 -16.66 -20.60 -4.43
N ARG A 211 -17.05 -19.32 -4.25
CA ARG A 211 -17.47 -18.80 -2.93
C ARG A 211 -18.81 -19.36 -2.47
N PHE A 212 -19.76 -19.53 -3.39
CA PHE A 212 -21.05 -20.18 -3.08
C PHE A 212 -20.83 -21.64 -2.71
N GLU A 213 -20.08 -22.40 -3.51
CA GLU A 213 -19.77 -23.81 -3.27
C GLU A 213 -19.07 -24.03 -1.94
N ALA A 214 -18.10 -23.17 -1.58
CA ALA A 214 -17.39 -23.26 -0.30
C ALA A 214 -18.29 -23.12 0.93
N THR A 215 -19.54 -22.67 0.75
CA THR A 215 -20.54 -22.53 1.83
C THR A 215 -21.74 -23.46 1.66
N GLY A 216 -21.64 -24.44 0.75
CA GLY A 216 -22.71 -25.42 0.49
C GLY A 216 -23.90 -24.86 -0.29
N LYS A 217 -23.75 -23.69 -0.92
CA LYS A 217 -24.75 -23.11 -1.80
C LYS A 217 -24.28 -23.18 -3.26
N HIS A 218 -25.20 -23.00 -4.21
CA HIS A 218 -24.89 -23.01 -5.63
C HIS A 218 -25.44 -21.77 -6.32
N ILE A 219 -24.72 -21.28 -7.33
CA ILE A 219 -25.14 -20.22 -8.23
C ILE A 219 -24.79 -20.61 -9.66
N SER A 220 -25.67 -20.36 -10.62
CA SER A 220 -25.36 -20.64 -12.02
C SER A 220 -24.37 -19.60 -12.57
N LYS A 221 -23.58 -20.00 -13.58
CA LYS A 221 -22.63 -19.09 -14.24
C LYS A 221 -23.33 -17.88 -14.87
N GLU A 222 -24.55 -18.11 -15.43
CA GLU A 222 -25.37 -17.07 -16.03
C GLU A 222 -25.81 -16.02 -15.01
N LEU A 223 -26.17 -16.48 -13.79
CA LEU A 223 -26.57 -15.56 -12.72
C LEU A 223 -25.35 -14.82 -12.13
N ALA A 224 -24.21 -15.50 -12.00
CA ALA A 224 -22.94 -14.86 -11.62
C ALA A 224 -22.50 -13.82 -12.66
N GLU A 225 -22.65 -14.11 -13.95
CA GLU A 225 -22.39 -13.16 -15.02
C GLU A 225 -23.32 -11.95 -14.95
N LYS A 226 -24.61 -12.16 -14.69
CA LYS A 226 -25.59 -11.08 -14.51
C LYS A 226 -25.21 -10.15 -13.35
N ILE A 227 -24.69 -10.69 -12.23
CA ILE A 227 -24.15 -9.88 -11.13
C ILE A 227 -23.01 -8.98 -11.64
N CYS A 228 -22.05 -9.54 -12.37
CA CYS A 228 -20.91 -8.80 -12.89
C CYS A 228 -21.32 -7.67 -13.84
N GLN A 229 -22.19 -7.99 -14.80
CA GLN A 229 -22.68 -7.03 -15.78
C GLN A 229 -23.46 -5.89 -15.12
N ARG A 230 -24.27 -6.20 -14.11
CA ARG A 230 -25.12 -5.21 -13.42
C ARG A 230 -24.30 -4.07 -12.80
N VAL A 231 -23.10 -4.36 -12.33
CA VAL A 231 -22.22 -3.41 -11.66
C VAL A 231 -20.94 -3.12 -12.45
N ASP A 232 -20.96 -3.40 -13.77
CA ASP A 232 -19.86 -3.11 -14.70
C ASP A 232 -18.49 -3.61 -14.19
N ASN A 233 -18.46 -4.83 -13.64
CA ASN A 233 -17.25 -5.45 -13.05
C ASN A 233 -16.54 -4.58 -12.00
N HIS A 234 -17.25 -3.67 -11.33
CA HIS A 234 -16.65 -2.87 -10.27
C HIS A 234 -16.41 -3.73 -9.02
N SER A 235 -15.14 -3.99 -8.67
CA SER A 235 -14.73 -5.02 -7.71
C SER A 235 -15.48 -4.99 -6.38
N SER A 236 -15.69 -3.81 -5.79
CA SER A 236 -16.43 -3.67 -4.53
C SER A 236 -17.91 -4.01 -4.70
N TYR A 237 -18.50 -3.57 -5.80
CA TYR A 237 -19.93 -3.79 -6.04
C TYR A 237 -20.25 -5.21 -6.48
N VAL A 238 -19.35 -5.86 -7.24
CA VAL A 238 -19.49 -7.30 -7.55
C VAL A 238 -19.52 -8.12 -6.26
N GLN A 239 -18.57 -7.86 -5.34
CA GLN A 239 -18.53 -8.58 -4.07
C GLN A 239 -19.76 -8.28 -3.21
N GLN A 240 -20.19 -7.04 -3.15
CA GLN A 240 -21.36 -6.63 -2.37
C GLN A 240 -22.64 -7.28 -2.91
N LEU A 241 -22.87 -7.20 -4.22
CA LEU A 241 -24.08 -7.77 -4.81
C LEU A 241 -24.08 -9.30 -4.75
N ALA A 242 -22.92 -9.95 -4.99
CA ALA A 242 -22.79 -11.39 -4.84
C ALA A 242 -23.07 -11.85 -3.40
N TRP A 243 -22.61 -11.07 -2.41
CA TRP A 243 -22.88 -11.35 -1.00
C TRP A 243 -24.37 -11.17 -0.65
N LEU A 244 -25.02 -10.14 -1.17
CA LEU A 244 -26.47 -9.95 -0.98
C LEU A 244 -27.28 -11.10 -1.60
N VAL A 245 -26.96 -11.50 -2.82
CA VAL A 245 -27.59 -12.67 -3.46
C VAL A 245 -27.37 -13.92 -2.61
N TRP A 246 -26.14 -14.13 -2.08
CA TRP A 246 -25.83 -15.26 -1.22
C TRP A 246 -26.68 -15.28 0.07
N ILE A 247 -26.97 -14.12 0.68
CA ILE A 247 -27.83 -14.01 1.88
C ILE A 247 -29.25 -14.49 1.55
N HIS A 248 -29.83 -14.06 0.42
CA HIS A 248 -31.18 -14.44 0.02
C HIS A 248 -31.29 -15.90 -0.46
N THR A 249 -30.19 -16.51 -0.89
CA THR A 249 -30.15 -17.88 -1.37
C THR A 249 -30.26 -18.88 -0.21
N ASP A 250 -31.17 -19.84 -0.30
CA ASP A 250 -31.17 -21.01 0.61
C ASP A 250 -30.10 -22.04 0.18
N LYS A 251 -30.31 -22.79 -0.88
CA LYS A 251 -29.36 -23.77 -1.43
C LYS A 251 -28.88 -23.44 -2.84
N VAL A 252 -29.78 -23.00 -3.70
CA VAL A 252 -29.50 -22.67 -5.10
C VAL A 252 -30.02 -21.27 -5.39
N ALA A 253 -29.13 -20.38 -5.84
CA ALA A 253 -29.49 -19.01 -6.16
C ALA A 253 -30.45 -18.92 -7.36
N THR A 254 -31.49 -18.13 -7.19
CA THR A 254 -32.54 -17.90 -8.19
C THR A 254 -32.49 -16.48 -8.74
N LYS A 255 -33.25 -16.24 -9.83
CA LYS A 255 -33.45 -14.88 -10.35
C LYS A 255 -34.16 -13.99 -9.32
N GLN A 256 -35.04 -14.56 -8.50
CA GLN A 256 -35.75 -13.81 -7.46
C GLN A 256 -34.75 -13.33 -6.38
N ASP A 257 -33.82 -14.18 -5.90
CA ASP A 257 -32.79 -13.80 -4.93
C ASP A 257 -31.93 -12.64 -5.46
N PHE A 258 -31.64 -12.63 -6.77
CA PHE A 258 -30.93 -11.53 -7.40
C PHE A 258 -31.74 -10.22 -7.44
N GLU A 259 -33.02 -10.28 -7.79
CA GLU A 259 -33.88 -9.07 -7.86
C GLU A 259 -34.11 -8.49 -6.45
N GLU A 260 -34.30 -9.32 -5.43
CA GLU A 260 -34.39 -8.91 -4.02
C GLU A 260 -33.09 -8.28 -3.50
N ALA A 261 -31.93 -8.84 -3.89
CA ALA A 261 -30.62 -8.32 -3.51
C ALA A 261 -30.30 -6.96 -4.15
N TYR A 262 -31.00 -6.61 -5.22
CA TYR A 262 -30.73 -5.38 -5.98
C TYR A 262 -31.65 -4.22 -5.60
N GLN A 263 -32.77 -4.46 -4.92
CA GLN A 263 -33.65 -3.41 -4.38
C GLN A 263 -33.01 -2.66 -3.22
#